data_7ec3040e8ff21780dd231e402f83b0df
#
_entry.id   7ec3040e8ff21780dd231e402f83b0df
#
_cell.length_a   1.000
_cell.length_b   1.000
_cell.length_c   1.000
_cell.angle_alpha   90.00
_cell.angle_beta   90.00
_cell.angle_gamma   90.00
#
_symmetry.space_group_name_H-M   'P 1'
#
loop_
_entity.id
_entity.type
_entity.pdbx_description
1 polymer ?
#
loop_
_entity_poly.entity_id
_entity_poly.type
_entity_poly.pdbx_seq_one_letter_code
_entity_poly.pdbx_strand_id
1 'polypeptide(L)'
;MAKEKKAPRPKAVTPKGFRDYFGQDVSDRAEMLRKIAGVYHAYGFDALESSAVETVEALGKFLPDVDRPNEGVFAWQESEEDGKGDWLALRYDLTAPLARVYAQHRNELPTPYRRYAMGPVWRNEKPGPGRYRQFYQCDADTVGAASVAADAEICAMLADCLEEVGIARGDYLIRVNNRKVLNGVLECMGLAEDEERSAAVMRTIDKFDKVGEAGVRELLGKGRLDASGAYIDGVGLSEAQAEPVIAFLTSKGAGNGETLANLRAAVGESKVGAEGVAELEEIAALLEAQGYGPDRIVIDPSVVRGLGYYTGPVYEAELTFEILDEKGRKRQFGSVAGGGRYDDLVKRFTGQAVPATGVSVGVDRLLAALREKGRIETREVGPVVVTVMDRDRMADYQAMVGELRRAGIRAEVYLGNPKNFGNQLKYADKRQSPVAVIEGEDEKARGVVQIKDLILGAQIAESATLEEWKERPSQFEVPRADLVAKVREILDGQGA
;
A
#
# COMPACT_ATOMS: atom_id res chain seq x y z
N MET A 1 -56.84 -8.73 16.85
CA MET A 1 -55.82 -8.68 15.75
C MET A 1 -54.45 -8.52 16.35
N ALA A 2 -53.64 -9.55 16.31
CA ALA A 2 -52.25 -9.48 16.81
C ALA A 2 -51.45 -8.60 15.84
N LYS A 3 -50.77 -7.56 16.34
CA LYS A 3 -49.84 -6.78 15.53
C LYS A 3 -48.68 -7.70 15.08
N GLU A 4 -48.60 -7.95 13.78
CA GLU A 4 -47.44 -8.59 13.17
C GLU A 4 -46.16 -7.86 13.64
N LYS A 5 -45.27 -8.56 14.32
CA LYS A 5 -43.96 -8.05 14.67
C LYS A 5 -43.18 -7.84 13.38
N LYS A 6 -42.98 -6.59 12.96
CA LYS A 6 -42.09 -6.27 11.83
C LYS A 6 -40.71 -6.90 12.09
N ALA A 7 -40.22 -7.65 11.12
CA ALA A 7 -38.87 -8.21 11.15
C ALA A 7 -37.86 -7.09 11.45
N PRO A 8 -36.86 -7.31 12.30
CA PRO A 8 -35.86 -6.30 12.61
C PRO A 8 -35.10 -5.92 11.32
N ARG A 9 -34.91 -4.62 11.10
CA ARG A 9 -34.13 -4.15 9.96
C ARG A 9 -32.66 -4.59 10.13
N PRO A 10 -31.98 -5.00 9.06
CA PRO A 10 -30.55 -5.31 9.11
C PRO A 10 -29.76 -4.09 9.56
N LYS A 11 -28.68 -4.32 10.29
CA LYS A 11 -27.76 -3.26 10.68
C LYS A 11 -26.97 -2.80 9.46
N ALA A 12 -26.95 -1.50 9.17
CA ALA A 12 -26.17 -0.90 8.08
C ALA A 12 -24.72 -0.64 8.53
N VAL A 13 -23.95 -1.71 8.71
CA VAL A 13 -22.54 -1.65 9.14
C VAL A 13 -21.70 -2.59 8.26
N THR A 14 -20.47 -2.18 7.96
CA THR A 14 -19.48 -3.05 7.31
C THR A 14 -19.03 -4.17 8.24
N PRO A 15 -18.66 -5.34 7.73
CA PRO A 15 -18.04 -6.39 8.54
C PRO A 15 -16.76 -5.88 9.23
N LYS A 16 -16.45 -6.48 10.39
CA LYS A 16 -15.27 -6.09 11.17
C LYS A 16 -13.98 -6.26 10.36
N GLY A 17 -13.19 -5.19 10.27
CA GLY A 17 -11.93 -5.15 9.53
C GLY A 17 -12.08 -4.79 8.06
N PHE A 18 -13.29 -4.47 7.60
CA PHE A 18 -13.57 -3.92 6.28
C PHE A 18 -14.03 -2.47 6.42
N ARG A 19 -13.84 -1.69 5.36
CA ARG A 19 -14.33 -0.31 5.28
C ARG A 19 -14.74 0.05 3.86
N ASP A 20 -15.63 1.03 3.75
CA ASP A 20 -15.95 1.70 2.49
C ASP A 20 -15.00 2.87 2.27
N TYR A 21 -14.73 3.19 1.01
CA TYR A 21 -13.89 4.31 0.60
C TYR A 21 -14.72 5.28 -0.22
N PHE A 22 -14.58 6.57 0.03
CA PHE A 22 -15.39 7.61 -0.62
C PHE A 22 -14.50 8.67 -1.27
N GLY A 23 -15.01 9.26 -2.36
CA GLY A 23 -14.47 10.47 -2.99
C GLY A 23 -12.95 10.47 -3.13
N GLN A 24 -12.31 11.34 -2.39
CA GLN A 24 -10.86 11.55 -2.44
C GLN A 24 -10.05 10.29 -2.12
N ASP A 25 -10.50 9.45 -1.17
CA ASP A 25 -9.80 8.18 -0.87
C ASP A 25 -9.67 7.29 -2.11
N VAL A 26 -10.69 7.26 -2.95
CA VAL A 26 -10.69 6.48 -4.19
C VAL A 26 -9.81 7.14 -5.25
N SER A 27 -9.92 8.45 -5.41
CA SER A 27 -9.13 9.23 -6.39
C SER A 27 -7.64 9.19 -6.08
N ASP A 28 -7.25 9.41 -4.83
CA ASP A 28 -5.84 9.35 -4.38
C ASP A 28 -5.24 7.96 -4.63
N ARG A 29 -6.01 6.90 -4.32
CA ARG A 29 -5.56 5.55 -4.60
C ARG A 29 -5.39 5.30 -6.09
N ALA A 30 -6.35 5.73 -6.93
CA ALA A 30 -6.26 5.57 -8.37
C ALA A 30 -5.04 6.28 -8.95
N GLU A 31 -4.75 7.50 -8.49
CA GLU A 31 -3.57 8.26 -8.92
C GLU A 31 -2.26 7.59 -8.46
N MET A 32 -2.19 7.12 -7.22
CA MET A 32 -1.02 6.38 -6.74
C MET A 32 -0.77 5.11 -7.55
N LEU A 33 -1.83 4.33 -7.83
CA LEU A 33 -1.74 3.14 -8.67
C LEU A 33 -1.22 3.48 -10.07
N ARG A 34 -1.72 4.56 -10.67
CA ARG A 34 -1.28 5.04 -11.99
C ARG A 34 0.21 5.40 -12.01
N LYS A 35 0.70 6.10 -10.98
CA LYS A 35 2.12 6.48 -10.84
C LYS A 35 3.01 5.25 -10.70
N ILE A 36 2.67 4.32 -9.80
CA ILE A 36 3.41 3.07 -9.62
C ILE A 36 3.41 2.24 -10.90
N ALA A 37 2.26 2.12 -11.59
CA ALA A 37 2.17 1.42 -12.87
C ALA A 37 3.09 2.04 -13.94
N GLY A 38 3.20 3.37 -13.97
CA GLY A 38 4.10 4.10 -14.87
C GLY A 38 5.57 3.74 -14.66
N VAL A 39 6.00 3.64 -13.40
CA VAL A 39 7.36 3.18 -13.05
C VAL A 39 7.58 1.73 -13.47
N TYR A 40 6.67 0.82 -13.10
CA TYR A 40 6.78 -0.60 -13.50
C TYR A 40 6.85 -0.77 -15.01
N HIS A 41 6.03 -0.03 -15.75
CA HIS A 41 6.06 -0.05 -17.22
C HIS A 41 7.40 0.47 -17.77
N ALA A 42 7.97 1.55 -17.20
CA ALA A 42 9.27 2.08 -17.60
C ALA A 42 10.42 1.08 -17.37
N TYR A 43 10.29 0.21 -16.37
CA TYR A 43 11.20 -0.90 -16.13
C TYR A 43 10.93 -2.15 -17.01
N GLY A 44 9.95 -2.09 -17.91
CA GLY A 44 9.61 -3.16 -18.86
C GLY A 44 8.79 -4.29 -18.25
N PHE A 45 8.01 -4.02 -17.22
CA PHE A 45 7.06 -4.97 -16.67
C PHE A 45 5.69 -4.85 -17.35
N ASP A 46 5.07 -5.96 -17.67
CA ASP A 46 3.74 -6.03 -18.27
C ASP A 46 2.65 -6.23 -17.21
N ALA A 47 1.48 -5.66 -17.44
CA ALA A 47 0.34 -5.81 -16.54
C ALA A 47 -0.23 -7.22 -16.58
N LEU A 48 -0.52 -7.79 -15.39
CA LEU A 48 -1.25 -9.04 -15.22
C LEU A 48 -2.45 -8.82 -14.29
N GLU A 49 -3.64 -9.20 -14.72
CA GLU A 49 -4.78 -9.37 -13.85
C GLU A 49 -5.09 -10.87 -13.70
N SER A 50 -5.04 -11.36 -12.47
CA SER A 50 -5.44 -12.72 -12.11
C SER A 50 -6.79 -12.72 -11.38
N SER A 51 -7.42 -13.89 -11.28
CA SER A 51 -8.66 -14.04 -10.50
C SER A 51 -8.47 -13.61 -9.04
N ALA A 52 -9.50 -13.01 -8.47
CA ALA A 52 -9.56 -12.75 -7.03
C ALA A 52 -9.84 -14.01 -6.21
N VAL A 53 -10.41 -15.03 -6.86
CA VAL A 53 -10.72 -16.34 -6.31
C VAL A 53 -9.77 -17.37 -6.90
N GLU A 54 -9.13 -18.12 -6.05
CA GLU A 54 -8.22 -19.22 -6.40
C GLU A 54 -8.67 -20.49 -5.70
N THR A 55 -8.25 -21.65 -6.21
CA THR A 55 -8.38 -22.88 -5.44
C THR A 55 -7.45 -22.82 -4.21
N VAL A 56 -7.89 -23.42 -3.13
CA VAL A 56 -7.11 -23.49 -1.88
C VAL A 56 -5.74 -24.09 -2.13
N GLU A 57 -5.64 -25.11 -3.00
CA GLU A 57 -4.39 -25.71 -3.43
C GLU A 57 -3.44 -24.73 -4.15
N ALA A 58 -3.99 -23.81 -4.93
CA ALA A 58 -3.20 -22.78 -5.61
C ALA A 58 -2.58 -21.77 -4.64
N LEU A 59 -3.18 -21.51 -3.50
CA LEU A 59 -2.63 -20.61 -2.47
C LEU A 59 -1.50 -21.26 -1.64
N GLY A 60 -1.45 -22.59 -1.56
CA GLY A 60 -0.35 -23.36 -0.95
C GLY A 60 -0.17 -23.14 0.56
N LYS A 61 1.09 -22.94 1.00
CA LYS A 61 1.50 -22.85 2.42
C LYS A 61 0.78 -21.78 3.26
N PHE A 62 0.02 -20.90 2.64
CA PHE A 62 -0.76 -19.86 3.34
C PHE A 62 -2.09 -20.37 3.87
N LEU A 63 -2.38 -21.67 3.64
CA LEU A 63 -3.54 -22.29 4.22
C LEU A 63 -3.23 -22.81 5.62
N PRO A 64 -4.17 -22.63 6.56
CA PRO A 64 -4.08 -23.26 7.85
C PRO A 64 -4.10 -24.78 7.70
N ASP A 65 -3.61 -25.47 8.71
CA ASP A 65 -3.80 -26.90 8.87
C ASP A 65 -5.26 -27.28 8.62
N VAL A 66 -5.47 -28.48 8.07
CA VAL A 66 -6.78 -29.03 7.66
C VAL A 66 -7.87 -28.86 8.71
N ASP A 67 -7.50 -28.71 9.99
CA ASP A 67 -8.40 -28.53 11.11
C ASP A 67 -8.96 -27.10 11.29
N ARG A 68 -8.36 -26.09 10.62
CA ARG A 68 -8.78 -24.67 10.71
C ARG A 68 -8.76 -23.97 9.34
N PRO A 69 -9.61 -24.35 8.40
CA PRO A 69 -9.53 -23.90 7.01
C PRO A 69 -9.71 -22.39 6.78
N ASN A 70 -10.08 -21.62 7.80
CA ASN A 70 -10.31 -20.17 7.71
C ASN A 70 -9.31 -19.35 8.53
N GLU A 71 -8.26 -19.93 9.08
CA GLU A 71 -7.25 -19.16 9.81
C GLU A 71 -6.30 -18.46 8.80
N GLY A 72 -6.36 -17.13 8.75
CA GLY A 72 -5.57 -16.30 7.84
C GLY A 72 -6.17 -16.09 6.45
N VAL A 73 -7.11 -16.92 5.99
CA VAL A 73 -7.68 -16.90 4.62
C VAL A 73 -9.21 -16.88 4.68
N PHE A 74 -9.87 -16.25 3.69
CA PHE A 74 -11.30 -16.38 3.48
C PHE A 74 -11.53 -17.50 2.47
N ALA A 75 -11.94 -18.67 2.95
CA ALA A 75 -12.16 -19.84 2.13
C ALA A 75 -13.60 -20.38 2.31
N TRP A 76 -14.11 -21.04 1.26
CA TRP A 76 -15.40 -21.73 1.24
C TRP A 76 -15.33 -22.92 0.30
N GLN A 77 -16.23 -23.87 0.46
CA GLN A 77 -16.35 -25.01 -0.42
C GLN A 77 -17.48 -24.76 -1.44
N GLU A 78 -17.24 -25.05 -2.70
CA GLU A 78 -18.30 -25.04 -3.71
C GLU A 78 -19.33 -26.11 -3.37
N SER A 79 -20.61 -25.75 -3.54
CA SER A 79 -21.71 -26.69 -3.34
C SER A 79 -21.93 -27.50 -4.61
N GLU A 80 -21.45 -28.73 -4.65
CA GLU A 80 -21.90 -29.72 -5.63
C GLU A 80 -22.98 -30.63 -5.02
N GLU A 81 -23.85 -31.21 -5.89
CA GLU A 81 -24.94 -32.08 -5.43
C GLU A 81 -24.47 -33.25 -4.57
N ASP A 82 -23.21 -33.67 -4.70
CA ASP A 82 -22.59 -34.78 -3.95
C ASP A 82 -21.72 -34.32 -2.76
N GLY A 83 -21.68 -33.01 -2.44
CA GLY A 83 -20.86 -32.47 -1.34
C GLY A 83 -19.34 -32.57 -1.56
N LYS A 84 -18.88 -32.69 -2.82
CA LYS A 84 -17.47 -32.85 -3.19
C LYS A 84 -16.89 -31.65 -3.97
N GLY A 85 -17.50 -30.47 -3.81
CA GLY A 85 -17.01 -29.27 -4.47
C GLY A 85 -15.60 -28.86 -4.01
N ASP A 86 -14.88 -28.20 -4.90
CA ASP A 86 -13.54 -27.70 -4.62
C ASP A 86 -13.55 -26.63 -3.51
N TRP A 87 -12.46 -26.59 -2.75
CA TRP A 87 -12.23 -25.50 -1.84
C TRP A 87 -11.68 -24.29 -2.58
N LEU A 88 -12.39 -23.18 -2.50
CA LEU A 88 -12.04 -21.88 -3.06
C LEU A 88 -11.67 -20.91 -1.95
N ALA A 89 -10.83 -19.93 -2.28
CA ALA A 89 -10.47 -18.87 -1.35
C ALA A 89 -10.24 -17.54 -2.06
N LEU A 90 -10.44 -16.44 -1.34
CA LEU A 90 -9.97 -15.13 -1.79
C LEU A 90 -8.45 -15.09 -1.74
N ARG A 91 -7.81 -14.55 -2.77
CA ARG A 91 -6.35 -14.40 -2.84
C ARG A 91 -5.81 -13.61 -1.65
N TYR A 92 -4.80 -14.15 -1.02
CA TYR A 92 -4.14 -13.59 0.16
C TYR A 92 -3.07 -12.54 -0.22
N ASP A 93 -2.46 -12.71 -1.39
CA ASP A 93 -1.47 -11.86 -2.04
C ASP A 93 -1.64 -11.93 -3.57
N LEU A 94 -0.75 -11.27 -4.31
CA LEU A 94 -0.73 -11.31 -5.77
C LEU A 94 0.37 -12.25 -6.32
N THR A 95 1.18 -12.84 -5.45
CA THR A 95 2.32 -13.69 -5.83
C THR A 95 1.92 -15.17 -5.98
N ALA A 96 1.06 -15.70 -5.09
CA ALA A 96 0.55 -17.06 -5.22
C ALA A 96 -0.23 -17.28 -6.54
N PRO A 97 -1.16 -16.36 -6.94
CA PRO A 97 -1.78 -16.41 -8.27
C PRO A 97 -0.77 -16.37 -9.43
N LEU A 98 0.32 -15.57 -9.31
CA LEU A 98 1.37 -15.54 -10.34
C LEU A 98 1.97 -16.92 -10.57
N ALA A 99 2.28 -17.67 -9.51
CA ALA A 99 2.89 -19.00 -9.64
C ALA A 99 2.00 -19.96 -10.44
N ARG A 100 0.68 -19.91 -10.19
CA ARG A 100 -0.30 -20.69 -10.97
C ARG A 100 -0.37 -20.21 -12.43
N VAL A 101 -0.47 -18.91 -12.67
CA VAL A 101 -0.51 -18.34 -14.03
C VAL A 101 0.72 -18.72 -14.82
N TYR A 102 1.92 -18.55 -14.22
CA TYR A 102 3.17 -18.92 -14.87
C TYR A 102 3.23 -20.41 -15.19
N ALA A 103 2.85 -21.28 -14.25
CA ALA A 103 2.84 -22.73 -14.47
C ALA A 103 1.86 -23.13 -15.59
N GLN A 104 0.68 -22.50 -15.66
CA GLN A 104 -0.34 -22.75 -16.66
C GLN A 104 0.07 -22.30 -18.06
N HIS A 105 0.73 -21.15 -18.19
CA HIS A 105 1.03 -20.49 -19.46
C HIS A 105 2.53 -20.47 -19.80
N ARG A 106 3.37 -21.23 -19.09
CA ARG A 106 4.84 -21.19 -19.22
C ARG A 106 5.40 -21.37 -20.63
N ASN A 107 4.68 -22.08 -21.50
CA ASN A 107 5.10 -22.31 -22.86
C ASN A 107 4.78 -21.12 -23.81
N GLU A 108 3.96 -20.21 -23.38
CA GLU A 108 3.51 -19.02 -24.14
C GLU A 108 4.21 -17.75 -23.64
N LEU A 109 4.62 -17.74 -22.36
CA LEU A 109 5.26 -16.60 -21.72
C LEU A 109 6.75 -16.51 -22.06
N PRO A 110 7.30 -15.29 -22.18
CA PRO A 110 8.74 -15.10 -22.35
C PRO A 110 9.51 -15.55 -21.09
N THR A 111 10.78 -15.89 -21.26
CA THR A 111 11.68 -16.17 -20.12
C THR A 111 12.90 -15.25 -20.22
N PRO A 112 13.15 -14.40 -19.22
CA PRO A 112 12.36 -14.19 -18.01
C PRO A 112 10.98 -13.54 -18.29
N TYR A 113 9.99 -13.89 -17.48
CA TYR A 113 8.67 -13.27 -17.48
C TYR A 113 8.63 -12.17 -16.41
N ARG A 114 8.34 -10.95 -16.85
CA ARG A 114 8.32 -9.75 -16.00
C ARG A 114 6.91 -9.18 -15.97
N ARG A 115 6.27 -9.24 -14.82
CA ARG A 115 4.89 -8.77 -14.69
C ARG A 115 4.71 -7.84 -13.50
N TYR A 116 3.73 -6.95 -13.57
CA TYR A 116 3.18 -6.33 -12.38
C TYR A 116 1.68 -6.63 -12.25
N ALA A 117 1.19 -6.64 -11.01
CA ALA A 117 -0.22 -6.78 -10.71
C ALA A 117 -0.62 -5.82 -9.62
N MET A 118 -1.85 -5.30 -9.70
CA MET A 118 -2.40 -4.36 -8.75
C MET A 118 -3.82 -4.78 -8.39
N GLY A 119 -4.16 -4.74 -7.12
CA GLY A 119 -5.52 -5.08 -6.73
C GLY A 119 -5.70 -5.34 -5.24
N PRO A 120 -6.94 -5.57 -4.83
CA PRO A 120 -7.26 -5.93 -3.47
C PRO A 120 -6.83 -7.37 -3.16
N VAL A 121 -6.36 -7.55 -1.92
CA VAL A 121 -6.09 -8.84 -1.32
C VAL A 121 -6.82 -8.95 0.02
N TRP A 122 -7.04 -10.17 0.48
CA TRP A 122 -7.88 -10.43 1.67
C TRP A 122 -7.14 -11.31 2.66
N ARG A 123 -7.08 -10.84 3.92
CA ARG A 123 -6.45 -11.59 5.02
C ARG A 123 -7.42 -11.71 6.20
N ASN A 124 -7.74 -12.93 6.58
CA ASN A 124 -8.63 -13.20 7.72
C ASN A 124 -7.89 -13.15 9.07
N GLU A 125 -7.07 -12.13 9.24
CA GLU A 125 -6.33 -11.85 10.46
C GLU A 125 -7.14 -10.97 11.42
N LYS A 126 -6.69 -10.88 12.68
CA LYS A 126 -7.28 -9.97 13.65
C LYS A 126 -7.03 -8.52 13.22
N PRO A 127 -8.08 -7.74 12.93
CA PRO A 127 -7.91 -6.36 12.51
C PRO A 127 -7.43 -5.47 13.65
N GLY A 128 -6.69 -4.41 13.31
CA GLY A 128 -6.15 -3.43 14.24
C GLY A 128 -5.98 -2.07 13.56
N PRO A 129 -5.47 -1.05 14.26
CA PRO A 129 -5.21 0.26 13.68
C PRO A 129 -4.29 0.14 12.45
N GLY A 130 -4.77 0.62 11.29
CA GLY A 130 -4.06 0.53 10.01
C GLY A 130 -3.94 -0.89 9.43
N ARG A 131 -4.57 -1.90 10.03
CA ARG A 131 -4.63 -3.29 9.53
C ARG A 131 -6.06 -3.67 9.21
N TYR A 132 -6.37 -3.66 7.92
CA TYR A 132 -7.66 -4.09 7.39
C TYR A 132 -7.58 -5.53 6.88
N ARG A 133 -8.73 -6.17 6.78
CA ARG A 133 -8.88 -7.50 6.20
C ARG A 133 -8.94 -7.48 4.68
N GLN A 134 -9.18 -6.31 4.08
CA GLN A 134 -9.06 -6.05 2.66
C GLN A 134 -8.19 -4.80 2.48
N PHE A 135 -7.17 -4.91 1.65
CA PHE A 135 -6.26 -3.79 1.33
C PHE A 135 -5.66 -3.98 -0.06
N TYR A 136 -5.09 -2.92 -0.62
CA TYR A 136 -4.51 -2.94 -1.97
C TYR A 136 -3.01 -3.21 -1.92
N GLN A 137 -2.55 -4.07 -2.83
CA GLN A 137 -1.14 -4.32 -3.12
C GLN A 137 -0.82 -3.92 -4.56
N CYS A 138 0.45 -3.50 -4.77
CA CYS A 138 1.08 -3.37 -6.08
C CYS A 138 2.33 -4.25 -6.06
N ASP A 139 2.29 -5.34 -6.80
CA ASP A 139 3.37 -6.31 -6.87
C ASP A 139 4.04 -6.25 -8.23
N ALA A 140 5.38 -6.36 -8.26
CA ALA A 140 6.15 -6.54 -9.48
C ALA A 140 7.14 -7.69 -9.29
N ASP A 141 7.18 -8.62 -10.24
CA ASP A 141 7.96 -9.85 -10.15
C ASP A 141 8.62 -10.20 -11.48
N THR A 142 9.84 -10.74 -11.39
CA THR A 142 10.58 -11.33 -12.48
C THR A 142 10.71 -12.83 -12.23
N VAL A 143 10.18 -13.66 -13.13
CA VAL A 143 10.19 -15.13 -13.04
C VAL A 143 11.08 -15.72 -14.14
N GLY A 144 12.01 -16.59 -13.79
CA GLY A 144 12.95 -17.21 -14.72
C GLY A 144 14.30 -16.50 -14.83
N ALA A 145 14.64 -15.58 -13.91
CA ALA A 145 15.95 -14.91 -13.86
C ALA A 145 16.78 -15.41 -12.67
N ALA A 146 17.85 -16.12 -12.94
CA ALA A 146 18.75 -16.64 -11.90
C ALA A 146 19.72 -15.56 -11.36
N SER A 147 20.10 -14.58 -12.18
CA SER A 147 21.01 -13.51 -11.77
C SER A 147 20.41 -12.59 -10.73
N VAL A 148 21.19 -12.24 -9.72
CA VAL A 148 20.83 -11.25 -8.69
C VAL A 148 20.76 -9.80 -9.23
N ALA A 149 21.12 -9.60 -10.49
CA ALA A 149 20.84 -8.34 -11.18
C ALA A 149 19.34 -8.03 -11.21
N ALA A 150 18.48 -9.07 -11.28
CA ALA A 150 17.03 -8.88 -11.15
C ALA A 150 16.63 -8.36 -9.77
N ASP A 151 17.32 -8.79 -8.71
CA ASP A 151 17.09 -8.33 -7.34
C ASP A 151 17.53 -6.87 -7.15
N ALA A 152 18.68 -6.50 -7.70
CA ALA A 152 19.16 -5.12 -7.71
C ALA A 152 18.17 -4.19 -8.46
N GLU A 153 17.66 -4.65 -9.61
CA GLU A 153 16.67 -3.89 -10.39
C GLU A 153 15.36 -3.69 -9.62
N ILE A 154 14.85 -4.72 -8.93
CA ILE A 154 13.66 -4.59 -8.07
C ILE A 154 13.88 -3.55 -6.96
N CYS A 155 15.07 -3.52 -6.35
CA CYS A 155 15.38 -2.52 -5.33
C CYS A 155 15.44 -1.09 -5.91
N ALA A 156 16.06 -0.90 -7.08
CA ALA A 156 16.11 0.38 -7.79
C ALA A 156 14.69 0.86 -8.16
N MET A 157 13.90 -0.01 -8.77
CA MET A 157 12.52 0.25 -9.16
C MET A 157 11.64 0.62 -7.94
N LEU A 158 11.84 -0.04 -6.79
CA LEU A 158 11.13 0.29 -5.56
C LEU A 158 11.47 1.69 -5.07
N ALA A 159 12.73 2.12 -5.15
CA ALA A 159 13.15 3.50 -4.80
C ALA A 159 12.46 4.51 -5.71
N ASP A 160 12.44 4.26 -7.02
CA ASP A 160 11.79 5.13 -8.00
C ASP A 160 10.27 5.19 -7.78
N CYS A 161 9.62 4.08 -7.41
CA CYS A 161 8.20 4.07 -7.05
C CYS A 161 7.91 4.97 -5.85
N LEU A 162 8.73 4.91 -4.80
CA LEU A 162 8.55 5.74 -3.60
C LEU A 162 8.72 7.22 -3.92
N GLU A 163 9.75 7.58 -4.70
CA GLU A 163 9.99 8.96 -5.14
C GLU A 163 8.86 9.48 -6.04
N GLU A 164 8.37 8.68 -7.01
CA GLU A 164 7.29 9.05 -7.93
C GLU A 164 5.97 9.32 -7.21
N VAL A 165 5.66 8.56 -6.16
CA VAL A 165 4.44 8.80 -5.37
C VAL A 165 4.58 9.93 -4.35
N GLY A 166 5.76 10.57 -4.24
CA GLY A 166 5.98 11.75 -3.41
C GLY A 166 6.69 11.51 -2.07
N ILE A 167 7.28 10.32 -1.84
CA ILE A 167 8.19 10.11 -0.72
C ILE A 167 9.58 10.61 -1.12
N ALA A 168 10.06 11.67 -0.49
CA ALA A 168 11.36 12.26 -0.84
C ALA A 168 12.54 11.41 -0.34
N ARG A 169 13.71 11.59 -0.97
CA ARG A 169 14.98 11.06 -0.45
C ARG A 169 15.21 11.53 0.97
N GLY A 170 15.65 10.62 1.82
CA GLY A 170 15.81 10.84 3.26
C GLY A 170 14.55 10.52 4.09
N ASP A 171 13.38 10.39 3.47
CA ASP A 171 12.14 9.99 4.13
C ASP A 171 11.87 8.48 4.01
N TYR A 172 12.70 7.73 3.31
CA TYR A 172 12.65 6.27 3.20
C TYR A 172 14.05 5.66 3.15
N LEU A 173 14.12 4.38 3.46
CA LEU A 173 15.32 3.55 3.30
C LEU A 173 14.91 2.15 2.86
N ILE A 174 15.52 1.64 1.80
CA ILE A 174 15.38 0.27 1.37
C ILE A 174 16.53 -0.52 1.98
N ARG A 175 16.20 -1.51 2.78
CA ARG A 175 17.15 -2.39 3.45
C ARG A 175 17.18 -3.71 2.71
N VAL A 176 18.38 -4.21 2.43
CA VAL A 176 18.61 -5.45 1.68
C VAL A 176 19.43 -6.41 2.53
N ASN A 177 19.01 -7.65 2.59
CA ASN A 177 19.74 -8.75 3.20
C ASN A 177 19.64 -10.00 2.29
N ASN A 178 20.22 -11.12 2.72
CA ASN A 178 20.16 -12.37 1.99
C ASN A 178 19.90 -13.55 2.93
N ARG A 179 18.94 -14.39 2.58
CA ARG A 179 18.57 -15.57 3.35
C ARG A 179 19.72 -16.57 3.47
N LYS A 180 20.57 -16.68 2.45
CA LYS A 180 21.73 -17.55 2.44
C LYS A 180 22.76 -17.18 3.51
N VAL A 181 22.90 -15.87 3.82
CA VAL A 181 23.79 -15.40 4.89
C VAL A 181 23.32 -15.94 6.24
N LEU A 182 22.02 -15.83 6.54
CA LEU A 182 21.47 -16.36 7.78
C LEU A 182 21.56 -17.91 7.85
N ASN A 183 21.29 -18.59 6.73
CA ASN A 183 21.47 -20.03 6.66
C ASN A 183 22.94 -20.44 6.93
N GLY A 184 23.90 -19.66 6.42
CA GLY A 184 25.33 -19.86 6.72
C GLY A 184 25.66 -19.69 8.20
N VAL A 185 25.06 -18.71 8.87
CA VAL A 185 25.22 -18.55 10.33
C VAL A 185 24.67 -19.78 11.07
N LEU A 186 23.49 -20.29 10.66
CA LEU A 186 22.90 -21.52 11.24
C LEU A 186 23.77 -22.77 10.99
N GLU A 187 24.42 -22.87 9.82
CA GLU A 187 25.42 -23.94 9.56
C GLU A 187 26.60 -23.87 10.54
N CYS A 188 27.15 -22.66 10.76
CA CYS A 188 28.25 -22.48 11.72
C CYS A 188 27.87 -22.86 13.15
N MET A 189 26.58 -22.81 13.50
CA MET A 189 26.05 -23.23 14.79
C MET A 189 25.76 -24.73 14.88
N GLY A 190 25.86 -25.47 13.77
CA GLY A 190 25.46 -26.88 13.68
C GLY A 190 23.96 -27.10 13.73
N LEU A 191 23.16 -26.10 13.35
CA LEU A 191 21.68 -26.16 13.39
C LEU A 191 21.06 -26.34 11.99
N ALA A 192 21.85 -26.44 10.92
CA ALA A 192 21.33 -26.53 9.56
C ALA A 192 20.31 -27.65 9.33
N GLU A 193 20.53 -28.81 9.99
CA GLU A 193 19.67 -30.01 9.91
C GLU A 193 18.53 -30.01 10.95
N ASP A 194 18.51 -29.05 11.90
CA ASP A 194 17.49 -28.94 12.93
C ASP A 194 16.48 -27.86 12.55
N GLU A 195 15.47 -28.25 11.79
CA GLU A 195 14.45 -27.32 11.26
C GLU A 195 13.69 -26.61 12.41
N GLU A 196 13.39 -27.31 13.50
CA GLU A 196 12.62 -26.75 14.61
C GLU A 196 13.41 -25.65 15.35
N ARG A 197 14.68 -25.95 15.69
CA ARG A 197 15.56 -24.98 16.37
C ARG A 197 15.94 -23.83 15.42
N SER A 198 16.23 -24.11 14.16
CA SER A 198 16.48 -23.08 13.16
C SER A 198 15.31 -22.13 13.03
N ALA A 199 14.07 -22.64 12.95
CA ALA A 199 12.87 -21.82 12.93
C ALA A 199 12.68 -21.00 14.24
N ALA A 200 13.04 -21.57 15.38
CA ALA A 200 12.97 -20.87 16.68
C ALA A 200 14.01 -19.73 16.76
N VAL A 201 15.24 -19.97 16.29
CA VAL A 201 16.29 -18.93 16.17
C VAL A 201 15.81 -17.80 15.30
N MET A 202 15.26 -18.11 14.13
CA MET A 202 14.77 -17.10 13.18
C MET A 202 13.63 -16.26 13.75
N ARG A 203 12.65 -16.88 14.45
CA ARG A 203 11.58 -16.16 15.16
C ARG A 203 12.13 -15.26 16.27
N THR A 204 13.27 -15.62 16.84
CA THR A 204 13.95 -14.82 17.87
C THR A 204 14.65 -13.62 17.26
N ILE A 205 15.33 -13.80 16.11
CA ILE A 205 15.98 -12.73 15.36
C ILE A 205 14.97 -11.66 14.92
N ASP A 206 13.78 -12.05 14.45
CA ASP A 206 12.70 -11.14 14.05
C ASP A 206 12.22 -10.20 15.18
N LYS A 207 12.58 -10.50 16.42
CA LYS A 207 12.28 -9.64 17.56
C LYS A 207 13.38 -8.61 17.88
N PHE A 208 14.50 -8.63 17.16
CA PHE A 208 15.68 -7.81 17.45
C PHE A 208 15.34 -6.32 17.62
N ASP A 209 14.58 -5.74 16.71
CA ASP A 209 14.15 -4.32 16.76
C ASP A 209 13.30 -3.98 18.00
N LYS A 210 12.65 -4.99 18.60
CA LYS A 210 11.75 -4.81 19.75
C LYS A 210 12.45 -4.99 21.09
N VAL A 211 13.38 -5.96 21.16
CA VAL A 211 13.98 -6.37 22.43
C VAL A 211 15.48 -6.08 22.53
N GLY A 212 16.11 -5.66 21.42
CA GLY A 212 17.55 -5.37 21.35
C GLY A 212 18.42 -6.61 21.49
N GLU A 213 19.75 -6.39 21.42
CA GLU A 213 20.75 -7.46 21.52
C GLU A 213 20.60 -8.28 22.82
N ALA A 214 20.51 -7.62 23.96
CA ALA A 214 20.39 -8.31 25.25
C ALA A 214 19.15 -9.20 25.32
N GLY A 215 18.00 -8.70 24.85
CA GLY A 215 16.75 -9.48 24.83
C GLY A 215 16.78 -10.65 23.84
N VAL A 216 17.44 -10.50 22.69
CA VAL A 216 17.66 -11.62 21.76
C VAL A 216 18.59 -12.65 22.36
N ARG A 217 19.68 -12.24 23.00
CA ARG A 217 20.63 -13.13 23.70
C ARG A 217 19.93 -13.97 24.78
N GLU A 218 19.05 -13.37 25.58
CA GLU A 218 18.20 -14.08 26.55
C GLU A 218 17.26 -15.09 25.87
N LEU A 219 16.59 -14.70 24.80
CA LEU A 219 15.65 -15.58 24.06
C LEU A 219 16.35 -16.69 23.27
N LEU A 220 17.56 -16.49 22.79
CA LEU A 220 18.40 -17.55 22.23
C LEU A 220 18.81 -18.56 23.30
N GLY A 221 19.06 -18.10 24.53
CA GLY A 221 19.43 -18.92 25.67
C GLY A 221 18.23 -19.50 26.40
N LYS A 222 18.08 -19.16 27.69
CA LYS A 222 17.07 -19.73 28.59
C LYS A 222 15.67 -19.15 28.40
N GLY A 223 15.56 -17.91 27.92
CA GLY A 223 14.31 -17.15 27.84
C GLY A 223 14.31 -15.92 28.74
N ARG A 224 13.19 -15.18 28.75
CA ARG A 224 13.03 -13.93 29.48
C ARG A 224 11.60 -13.67 29.91
N LEU A 225 11.42 -12.77 30.86
CA LEU A 225 10.12 -12.19 31.17
C LEU A 225 9.77 -11.12 30.13
N ASP A 226 8.53 -11.12 29.65
CA ASP A 226 8.00 -10.06 28.80
C ASP A 226 7.55 -8.83 29.62
N ALA A 227 7.07 -7.78 28.93
CA ALA A 227 6.59 -6.57 29.59
C ALA A 227 5.33 -6.78 30.45
N SER A 228 4.61 -7.91 30.29
CA SER A 228 3.44 -8.29 31.10
C SER A 228 3.81 -9.13 32.31
N GLY A 229 5.11 -9.53 32.44
CA GLY A 229 5.60 -10.42 33.46
C GLY A 229 5.42 -11.91 33.16
N ALA A 230 4.97 -12.26 31.93
CA ALA A 230 4.91 -13.63 31.48
C ALA A 230 6.31 -14.11 31.04
N TYR A 231 6.66 -15.35 31.43
CA TYR A 231 7.93 -15.93 30.98
C TYR A 231 7.81 -16.49 29.59
N ILE A 232 8.76 -16.10 28.72
CA ILE A 232 8.90 -16.62 27.36
C ILE A 232 10.09 -17.56 27.36
N ASP A 233 9.86 -18.83 27.04
CA ASP A 233 10.91 -19.82 26.91
C ASP A 233 11.89 -19.45 25.79
N GLY A 234 13.17 -19.67 26.00
CA GLY A 234 14.22 -19.49 25.02
C GLY A 234 14.43 -20.72 24.14
N VAL A 235 15.30 -20.56 23.13
CA VAL A 235 15.68 -21.65 22.20
C VAL A 235 16.57 -22.71 22.89
N GLY A 236 17.19 -22.37 24.03
CA GLY A 236 18.06 -23.27 24.77
C GLY A 236 19.46 -23.44 24.18
N LEU A 237 19.95 -22.42 23.46
CA LEU A 237 21.32 -22.41 22.96
C LEU A 237 22.33 -22.09 24.06
N SER A 238 23.53 -22.67 23.96
CA SER A 238 24.66 -22.22 24.76
C SER A 238 25.12 -20.83 24.28
N GLU A 239 25.88 -20.13 25.14
CA GLU A 239 26.44 -18.82 24.78
C GLU A 239 27.32 -18.90 23.52
N ALA A 240 28.14 -19.92 23.39
CA ALA A 240 28.97 -20.16 22.22
C ALA A 240 28.15 -20.38 20.92
N GLN A 241 26.96 -20.98 21.03
CA GLN A 241 26.05 -21.14 19.89
C GLN A 241 25.29 -19.86 19.56
N ALA A 242 24.97 -19.02 20.55
CA ALA A 242 24.28 -17.77 20.34
C ALA A 242 25.18 -16.68 19.70
N GLU A 243 26.48 -16.72 19.93
CA GLU A 243 27.44 -15.70 19.49
C GLU A 243 27.46 -15.46 17.97
N PRO A 244 27.44 -16.47 17.07
CA PRO A 244 27.34 -16.24 15.65
C PRO A 244 26.08 -15.47 15.22
N VAL A 245 24.93 -15.71 15.89
CA VAL A 245 23.69 -14.95 15.63
C VAL A 245 23.83 -13.51 16.06
N ILE A 246 24.41 -13.27 17.22
CA ILE A 246 24.63 -11.91 17.70
C ILE A 246 25.62 -11.17 16.80
N ALA A 247 26.72 -11.82 16.39
CA ALA A 247 27.69 -11.26 15.43
C ALA A 247 27.02 -10.91 14.10
N PHE A 248 26.11 -11.75 13.61
CA PHE A 248 25.31 -11.46 12.43
C PHE A 248 24.40 -10.22 12.64
N LEU A 249 23.64 -10.17 13.70
CA LEU A 249 22.71 -9.06 13.99
C LEU A 249 23.42 -7.72 14.21
N THR A 250 24.63 -7.75 14.75
CA THR A 250 25.46 -6.58 15.02
C THR A 250 26.48 -6.28 13.90
N SER A 251 26.42 -6.99 12.79
CA SER A 251 27.34 -6.83 11.66
C SER A 251 27.17 -5.53 10.86
N LYS A 252 26.13 -4.74 11.12
CA LYS A 252 25.91 -3.45 10.47
C LYS A 252 27.06 -2.50 10.80
N GLY A 253 27.79 -2.10 9.76
CA GLY A 253 28.89 -1.13 9.84
C GLY A 253 28.46 0.29 9.45
N ALA A 254 29.42 1.19 9.33
CA ALA A 254 29.20 2.57 8.91
C ALA A 254 28.76 2.70 7.44
N GLY A 255 28.93 1.64 6.63
CA GLY A 255 28.51 1.59 5.23
C GLY A 255 28.46 0.16 4.72
N ASN A 256 28.01 -0.01 3.46
CA ASN A 256 27.83 -1.33 2.85
C ASN A 256 29.13 -2.17 2.86
N GLY A 257 30.28 -1.56 2.58
CA GLY A 257 31.57 -2.27 2.55
C GLY A 257 31.95 -2.88 3.90
N GLU A 258 31.82 -2.13 5.00
CA GLU A 258 32.08 -2.63 6.34
C GLU A 258 31.06 -3.69 6.76
N THR A 259 29.77 -3.47 6.46
CA THR A 259 28.70 -4.43 6.72
C THR A 259 28.98 -5.76 6.01
N LEU A 260 29.36 -5.72 4.74
CA LEU A 260 29.67 -6.92 3.95
C LEU A 260 30.91 -7.66 4.49
N ALA A 261 31.93 -6.93 4.91
CA ALA A 261 33.13 -7.52 5.55
C ALA A 261 32.75 -8.21 6.87
N ASN A 262 31.93 -7.59 7.70
CA ASN A 262 31.43 -8.16 8.96
C ASN A 262 30.56 -9.40 8.73
N LEU A 263 29.67 -9.38 7.72
CA LEU A 263 28.85 -10.52 7.33
C LEU A 263 29.72 -11.67 6.85
N ARG A 264 30.77 -11.39 6.07
CA ARG A 264 31.73 -12.41 5.61
C ARG A 264 32.42 -13.08 6.77
N ALA A 265 32.79 -12.33 7.81
CA ALA A 265 33.34 -12.89 9.03
C ALA A 265 32.33 -13.75 9.81
N ALA A 266 31.07 -13.31 9.87
CA ALA A 266 29.99 -13.99 10.62
C ALA A 266 29.60 -15.34 10.01
N VAL A 267 29.66 -15.49 8.66
CA VAL A 267 29.35 -16.76 7.98
C VAL A 267 30.50 -17.77 7.97
N GLY A 268 31.71 -17.36 8.42
CA GLY A 268 32.86 -18.24 8.57
C GLY A 268 33.19 -19.04 7.32
N GLU A 269 33.26 -20.39 7.46
CA GLU A 269 33.57 -21.33 6.35
C GLU A 269 32.30 -21.83 5.61
N SER A 270 31.12 -21.36 5.95
CA SER A 270 29.89 -21.76 5.28
C SER A 270 29.91 -21.33 3.81
N LYS A 271 29.76 -22.32 2.91
CA LYS A 271 29.68 -22.05 1.47
C LYS A 271 28.39 -21.29 1.10
N VAL A 272 27.27 -21.67 1.69
CA VAL A 272 25.97 -21.01 1.46
C VAL A 272 26.01 -19.56 1.99
N GLY A 273 26.59 -19.36 3.15
CA GLY A 273 26.79 -18.02 3.70
C GLY A 273 27.68 -17.14 2.82
N ALA A 274 28.82 -17.69 2.37
CA ALA A 274 29.74 -16.99 1.47
C ALA A 274 29.09 -16.62 0.12
N GLU A 275 28.29 -17.51 -0.45
CA GLU A 275 27.48 -17.24 -1.65
C GLU A 275 26.50 -16.08 -1.39
N GLY A 276 25.78 -16.10 -0.26
CA GLY A 276 24.87 -15.03 0.10
C GLY A 276 25.53 -13.65 0.25
N VAL A 277 26.75 -13.60 0.82
CA VAL A 277 27.53 -12.37 0.90
C VAL A 277 28.00 -11.91 -0.48
N ALA A 278 28.46 -12.82 -1.35
CA ALA A 278 28.84 -12.48 -2.73
C ALA A 278 27.66 -11.92 -3.54
N GLU A 279 26.47 -12.48 -3.38
CA GLU A 279 25.25 -11.95 -4.00
C GLU A 279 24.92 -10.52 -3.50
N LEU A 280 25.08 -10.24 -2.21
CA LEU A 280 24.89 -8.89 -1.66
C LEU A 280 25.96 -7.90 -2.18
N GLU A 281 27.21 -8.34 -2.36
CA GLU A 281 28.27 -7.52 -2.95
C GLU A 281 27.94 -7.17 -4.41
N GLU A 282 27.47 -8.14 -5.20
CA GLU A 282 27.03 -7.90 -6.58
C GLU A 282 25.85 -6.93 -6.64
N ILE A 283 24.82 -7.14 -5.82
CA ILE A 283 23.67 -6.23 -5.73
C ILE A 283 24.12 -4.80 -5.39
N ALA A 284 24.98 -4.64 -4.38
CA ALA A 284 25.48 -3.32 -3.97
C ALA A 284 26.24 -2.63 -5.11
N ALA A 285 27.10 -3.35 -5.83
CA ALA A 285 27.86 -2.82 -6.96
C ALA A 285 26.95 -2.42 -8.14
N LEU A 286 25.93 -3.23 -8.45
CA LEU A 286 24.97 -2.93 -9.50
C LEU A 286 24.10 -1.69 -9.18
N LEU A 287 23.72 -1.52 -7.92
CA LEU A 287 22.97 -0.35 -7.44
C LEU A 287 23.84 0.91 -7.48
N GLU A 288 25.09 0.84 -7.04
CA GLU A 288 26.03 1.95 -7.08
C GLU A 288 26.28 2.40 -8.53
N ALA A 289 26.45 1.46 -9.45
CA ALA A 289 26.65 1.76 -10.88
C ALA A 289 25.47 2.51 -11.50
N GLN A 290 24.27 2.36 -10.96
CA GLN A 290 23.05 3.05 -11.36
C GLN A 290 22.80 4.35 -10.56
N GLY A 291 23.69 4.68 -9.61
CA GLY A 291 23.56 5.87 -8.77
C GLY A 291 22.64 5.74 -7.56
N TYR A 292 22.27 4.49 -7.18
CA TYR A 292 21.50 4.24 -5.95
C TYR A 292 22.45 4.03 -4.77
N GLY A 293 22.74 5.10 -4.07
CA GLY A 293 23.63 5.09 -2.91
C GLY A 293 22.97 4.67 -1.61
N PRO A 294 23.77 4.62 -0.52
CA PRO A 294 23.31 4.21 0.81
C PRO A 294 22.32 5.19 1.47
N ASP A 295 22.11 6.35 0.88
CA ASP A 295 21.04 7.30 1.22
C ASP A 295 19.64 6.80 0.83
N ARG A 296 19.57 5.79 -0.04
CA ARG A 296 18.32 5.15 -0.51
C ARG A 296 18.26 3.66 -0.27
N ILE A 297 19.36 2.92 -0.50
CA ILE A 297 19.42 1.46 -0.42
C ILE A 297 20.67 1.04 0.35
N VAL A 298 20.48 0.24 1.41
CA VAL A 298 21.58 -0.23 2.27
C VAL A 298 21.52 -1.74 2.49
N ILE A 299 22.69 -2.36 2.66
CA ILE A 299 22.80 -3.70 3.19
C ILE A 299 22.55 -3.67 4.69
N ASP A 300 21.54 -4.39 5.16
CA ASP A 300 21.12 -4.37 6.55
C ASP A 300 20.77 -5.77 7.06
N PRO A 301 21.58 -6.37 7.94
CA PRO A 301 21.36 -7.71 8.48
C PRO A 301 20.10 -7.84 9.33
N SER A 302 19.51 -6.74 9.79
CA SER A 302 18.28 -6.77 10.60
C SER A 302 17.03 -7.19 9.78
N VAL A 303 17.09 -7.14 8.45
CA VAL A 303 15.99 -7.59 7.60
C VAL A 303 15.97 -9.11 7.52
N VAL A 304 15.06 -9.73 8.27
CA VAL A 304 14.91 -11.19 8.37
C VAL A 304 13.50 -11.65 7.96
N ARG A 305 12.95 -11.03 6.94
CA ARG A 305 11.56 -11.28 6.50
C ARG A 305 11.34 -12.61 5.80
N GLY A 306 10.08 -13.06 5.78
CA GLY A 306 9.63 -14.17 4.93
C GLY A 306 10.23 -15.51 5.30
N LEU A 307 10.31 -15.80 6.59
CA LEU A 307 10.79 -17.08 7.11
C LEU A 307 10.06 -18.25 6.41
N GLY A 308 10.79 -19.08 5.67
CA GLY A 308 10.27 -20.24 4.94
C GLY A 308 9.70 -19.95 3.55
N TYR A 309 9.77 -18.71 3.05
CA TYR A 309 9.31 -18.33 1.71
C TYR A 309 10.46 -17.91 0.80
N TYR A 310 11.35 -17.03 1.27
CA TYR A 310 12.47 -16.52 0.48
C TYR A 310 13.67 -17.46 0.51
N THR A 311 14.33 -17.58 -0.63
CA THR A 311 15.48 -18.47 -0.88
C THR A 311 16.82 -17.74 -1.04
N GLY A 312 16.80 -16.42 -1.21
CA GLY A 312 17.96 -15.58 -1.50
C GLY A 312 17.82 -14.17 -0.93
N PRO A 313 18.13 -13.11 -1.74
CA PRO A 313 17.97 -11.72 -1.33
C PRO A 313 16.56 -11.40 -0.83
N VAL A 314 16.48 -10.53 0.20
CA VAL A 314 15.24 -10.02 0.79
C VAL A 314 15.35 -8.51 0.96
N TYR A 315 14.24 -7.80 0.74
CA TYR A 315 14.22 -6.33 0.82
C TYR A 315 13.01 -5.81 1.57
N GLU A 316 13.22 -4.68 2.22
CA GLU A 316 12.18 -3.97 2.93
C GLU A 316 12.35 -2.47 2.77
N ALA A 317 11.30 -1.78 2.34
CA ALA A 317 11.24 -0.33 2.35
C ALA A 317 10.57 0.15 3.62
N GLU A 318 11.29 0.95 4.39
CA GLU A 318 10.84 1.56 5.62
C GLU A 318 10.82 3.07 5.48
N LEU A 319 9.78 3.72 6.02
CA LEU A 319 9.73 5.17 6.13
C LEU A 319 10.49 5.62 7.38
N THR A 320 11.40 6.58 7.20
CA THR A 320 12.33 7.02 8.24
C THR A 320 11.78 8.16 9.10
N PHE A 321 10.67 8.79 8.69
CA PHE A 321 10.06 9.87 9.43
C PHE A 321 9.14 9.39 10.55
N GLU A 322 9.06 10.21 11.59
CA GLU A 322 8.16 9.98 12.70
C GLU A 322 6.77 10.55 12.41
N ILE A 323 5.76 9.87 12.92
CA ILE A 323 4.37 10.31 12.94
C ILE A 323 3.90 10.46 14.39
N LEU A 324 2.82 11.22 14.59
CA LEU A 324 2.15 11.31 15.89
C LEU A 324 0.97 10.35 15.91
N ASP A 325 0.87 9.52 16.96
CA ASP A 325 -0.34 8.71 17.18
C ASP A 325 -1.50 9.58 17.71
N GLU A 326 -2.70 9.01 17.82
CA GLU A 326 -3.90 9.69 18.34
C GLU A 326 -3.71 10.31 19.75
N LYS A 327 -2.67 9.90 20.46
CA LYS A 327 -2.30 10.40 21.80
C LYS A 327 -1.15 11.40 21.76
N GLY A 328 -0.72 11.83 20.56
CA GLY A 328 0.39 12.76 20.36
C GLY A 328 1.78 12.17 20.62
N ARG A 329 1.92 10.84 20.68
CA ARG A 329 3.21 10.18 20.90
C ARG A 329 3.89 9.90 19.57
N LYS A 330 5.18 10.20 19.49
CA LYS A 330 5.99 9.89 18.33
C LYS A 330 6.12 8.39 18.13
N ARG A 331 5.95 7.93 16.90
CA ARG A 331 6.25 6.58 16.47
C ARG A 331 6.75 6.57 15.03
N GLN A 332 7.56 5.60 14.70
CA GLN A 332 7.94 5.35 13.31
C GLN A 332 6.77 4.76 12.52
N PHE A 333 6.62 5.15 11.27
CA PHE A 333 5.60 4.61 10.40
C PHE A 333 5.88 3.13 10.09
N GLY A 334 7.15 2.80 9.88
CA GLY A 334 7.64 1.47 9.60
C GLY A 334 7.54 1.07 8.13
N SER A 335 7.54 -0.23 7.87
CA SER A 335 7.59 -0.83 6.54
C SER A 335 6.36 -0.53 5.70
N VAL A 336 6.57 -0.13 4.43
CA VAL A 336 5.51 0.12 3.43
C VAL A 336 5.59 -0.80 2.23
N ALA A 337 6.73 -1.47 2.02
CA ALA A 337 6.92 -2.45 0.96
C ALA A 337 7.91 -3.52 1.40
N GLY A 338 7.85 -4.68 0.79
CA GLY A 338 8.78 -5.76 1.03
C GLY A 338 8.73 -6.80 -0.05
N GLY A 339 9.85 -7.51 -0.21
CA GLY A 339 10.01 -8.51 -1.24
C GLY A 339 11.24 -9.38 -1.05
N GLY A 340 11.58 -10.13 -2.07
CA GLY A 340 12.75 -11.00 -2.09
C GLY A 340 12.68 -12.05 -3.17
N ARG A 341 13.71 -12.93 -3.19
CA ARG A 341 13.82 -14.06 -4.09
C ARG A 341 13.12 -15.30 -3.54
N TYR A 342 12.33 -15.97 -4.39
CA TYR A 342 11.49 -17.12 -4.03
C TYR A 342 11.47 -18.19 -5.12
N ASP A 343 12.50 -19.01 -5.19
CA ASP A 343 12.74 -19.95 -6.29
C ASP A 343 11.83 -21.19 -6.27
N ASP A 344 11.24 -21.52 -5.12
CA ASP A 344 10.43 -22.74 -4.94
C ASP A 344 8.93 -22.55 -5.19
N LEU A 345 8.46 -21.32 -5.41
CA LEU A 345 7.02 -21.05 -5.49
C LEU A 345 6.35 -21.77 -6.68
N VAL A 346 6.98 -21.73 -7.84
CA VAL A 346 6.49 -22.39 -9.06
C VAL A 346 6.66 -23.89 -9.01
N LYS A 347 7.64 -24.40 -8.25
CA LYS A 347 7.99 -25.83 -8.12
C LYS A 347 6.81 -26.70 -7.72
N ARG A 348 5.91 -26.19 -6.87
CA ARG A 348 4.73 -26.95 -6.45
C ARG A 348 3.77 -27.30 -7.58
N PHE A 349 3.78 -26.54 -8.68
CA PHE A 349 2.96 -26.80 -9.87
C PHE A 349 3.72 -27.56 -10.96
N THR A 350 5.02 -27.34 -11.06
CA THR A 350 5.82 -27.84 -12.19
C THR A 350 6.79 -28.96 -11.81
N GLY A 351 7.01 -29.19 -10.51
CA GLY A 351 8.05 -30.09 -9.99
C GLY A 351 9.47 -29.54 -10.11
N GLN A 352 9.66 -28.38 -10.74
CA GLN A 352 10.97 -27.76 -10.97
C GLN A 352 11.04 -26.38 -10.32
N ALA A 353 12.14 -26.07 -9.64
CA ALA A 353 12.41 -24.73 -9.14
C ALA A 353 12.60 -23.76 -10.32
N VAL A 354 12.02 -22.59 -10.22
CA VAL A 354 12.14 -21.51 -11.19
C VAL A 354 12.56 -20.25 -10.44
N PRO A 355 13.75 -19.71 -10.72
CA PRO A 355 14.22 -18.51 -10.06
C PRO A 355 13.23 -17.35 -10.23
N ALA A 356 12.83 -16.74 -9.12
CA ALA A 356 11.91 -15.63 -9.15
C ALA A 356 12.23 -14.63 -8.03
N THR A 357 12.04 -13.35 -8.33
CA THR A 357 12.20 -12.27 -7.36
C THR A 357 11.15 -11.19 -7.60
N GLY A 358 10.73 -10.53 -6.54
CA GLY A 358 9.72 -9.50 -6.66
C GLY A 358 9.50 -8.69 -5.38
N VAL A 359 8.67 -7.69 -5.50
CA VAL A 359 8.32 -6.77 -4.40
C VAL A 359 6.81 -6.51 -4.37
N SER A 360 6.30 -6.31 -3.18
CA SER A 360 4.92 -5.91 -2.92
C SER A 360 4.89 -4.57 -2.17
N VAL A 361 4.18 -3.60 -2.72
CA VAL A 361 3.94 -2.28 -2.11
C VAL A 361 2.55 -2.23 -1.48
N GLY A 362 2.48 -1.86 -0.20
CA GLY A 362 1.24 -1.67 0.54
C GLY A 362 0.64 -0.29 0.30
N VAL A 363 -0.29 -0.18 -0.65
CA VAL A 363 -0.87 1.10 -1.12
C VAL A 363 -1.56 1.88 0.00
N ASP A 364 -2.40 1.22 0.79
CA ASP A 364 -3.16 1.89 1.87
C ASP A 364 -2.23 2.49 2.95
N ARG A 365 -1.11 1.80 3.24
CA ARG A 365 -0.11 2.31 4.19
C ARG A 365 0.63 3.51 3.64
N LEU A 366 1.01 3.46 2.37
CA LEU A 366 1.73 4.54 1.71
C LEU A 366 0.86 5.80 1.58
N LEU A 367 -0.43 5.64 1.23
CA LEU A 367 -1.40 6.73 1.24
C LEU A 367 -1.55 7.37 2.63
N ALA A 368 -1.66 6.55 3.68
CA ALA A 368 -1.76 7.05 5.04
C ALA A 368 -0.51 7.86 5.42
N ALA A 369 0.69 7.39 5.06
CA ALA A 369 1.94 8.09 5.31
C ALA A 369 2.02 9.45 4.61
N LEU A 370 1.64 9.51 3.34
CA LEU A 370 1.65 10.74 2.56
C LEU A 370 0.65 11.77 3.11
N ARG A 371 -0.53 11.33 3.57
CA ARG A 371 -1.52 12.20 4.22
C ARG A 371 -1.00 12.77 5.54
N GLU A 372 -0.39 11.95 6.37
CA GLU A 372 0.20 12.41 7.64
C GLU A 372 1.35 13.41 7.43
N LYS A 373 2.09 13.27 6.33
CA LYS A 373 3.12 14.24 5.92
C LYS A 373 2.57 15.49 5.24
N GLY A 374 1.25 15.58 5.01
CA GLY A 374 0.62 16.69 4.30
C GLY A 374 1.04 16.79 2.83
N ARG A 375 1.48 15.68 2.22
CA ARG A 375 1.90 15.62 0.81
C ARG A 375 0.78 15.22 -0.15
N ILE A 376 -0.35 14.80 0.36
CA ILE A 376 -1.60 14.65 -0.37
C ILE A 376 -2.56 15.67 0.22
N GLU A 377 -3.06 16.56 -0.63
CA GLU A 377 -4.10 17.48 -0.22
C GLU A 377 -5.35 16.69 0.17
N THR A 378 -5.84 16.93 1.38
CA THR A 378 -7.00 16.21 1.92
C THR A 378 -8.33 16.81 1.44
N ARG A 379 -8.28 17.88 0.63
CA ARG A 379 -9.48 18.60 0.23
C ARG A 379 -9.89 18.24 -1.20
N GLU A 380 -10.93 17.43 -1.31
CA GLU A 380 -11.59 17.22 -2.60
C GLU A 380 -12.33 18.50 -3.00
N VAL A 381 -11.98 19.05 -4.17
CA VAL A 381 -12.76 20.12 -4.77
C VAL A 381 -14.01 19.51 -5.39
N GLY A 382 -15.18 19.90 -4.89
CA GLY A 382 -16.47 19.44 -5.38
C GLY A 382 -16.79 19.94 -6.80
N PRO A 383 -17.91 19.51 -7.39
CA PRO A 383 -18.35 20.03 -8.68
C PRO A 383 -18.87 21.46 -8.54
N VAL A 384 -18.79 22.22 -9.63
CA VAL A 384 -19.57 23.45 -9.78
C VAL A 384 -21.06 23.08 -9.72
N VAL A 385 -21.83 23.74 -8.85
CA VAL A 385 -23.26 23.48 -8.70
C VAL A 385 -24.07 24.56 -9.40
N VAL A 386 -24.85 24.18 -10.42
CA VAL A 386 -25.85 25.03 -11.01
C VAL A 386 -27.16 24.88 -10.19
N THR A 387 -27.60 25.97 -9.59
CA THR A 387 -28.82 26.00 -8.78
C THR A 387 -30.08 26.03 -9.69
N VAL A 388 -31.20 25.57 -9.17
CA VAL A 388 -32.49 25.53 -9.86
C VAL A 388 -33.44 26.54 -9.19
N MET A 389 -33.71 27.64 -9.85
CA MET A 389 -34.62 28.64 -9.36
C MET A 389 -36.05 28.37 -9.81
N ASP A 390 -36.22 27.80 -11.00
CA ASP A 390 -37.51 27.42 -11.58
C ASP A 390 -37.45 26.00 -12.16
N ARG A 391 -38.38 25.14 -11.76
CA ARG A 391 -38.44 23.74 -12.22
C ARG A 391 -38.76 23.60 -13.70
N ASP A 392 -39.54 24.50 -14.24
CA ASP A 392 -40.01 24.43 -15.63
C ASP A 392 -38.85 24.81 -16.60
N ARG A 393 -37.77 25.36 -16.05
CA ARG A 393 -36.56 25.74 -16.79
C ARG A 393 -35.41 24.75 -16.64
N MET A 394 -35.67 23.54 -16.24
CA MET A 394 -34.62 22.53 -16.01
C MET A 394 -33.72 22.33 -17.26
N ALA A 395 -34.26 22.44 -18.46
CA ALA A 395 -33.50 22.34 -19.71
C ALA A 395 -32.39 23.41 -19.82
N ASP A 396 -32.66 24.65 -19.38
CA ASP A 396 -31.69 25.74 -19.40
C ASP A 396 -30.52 25.42 -18.43
N TYR A 397 -30.83 24.97 -17.20
CA TYR A 397 -29.81 24.60 -16.21
C TYR A 397 -28.98 23.39 -16.66
N GLN A 398 -29.60 22.40 -17.29
CA GLN A 398 -28.88 21.28 -17.90
C GLN A 398 -27.97 21.70 -19.05
N ALA A 399 -28.40 22.70 -19.86
CA ALA A 399 -27.55 23.25 -20.92
C ALA A 399 -26.31 23.93 -20.35
N MET A 400 -26.43 24.74 -19.27
CA MET A 400 -25.29 25.35 -18.57
C MET A 400 -24.30 24.29 -18.05
N VAL A 401 -24.79 23.25 -17.39
CA VAL A 401 -23.96 22.14 -16.92
C VAL A 401 -23.29 21.43 -18.08
N GLY A 402 -23.99 21.24 -19.19
CA GLY A 402 -23.44 20.66 -20.43
C GLY A 402 -22.30 21.48 -21.00
N GLU A 403 -22.40 22.80 -21.00
CA GLU A 403 -21.34 23.71 -21.46
C GLU A 403 -20.11 23.63 -20.57
N LEU A 404 -20.27 23.68 -19.24
CA LEU A 404 -19.19 23.53 -18.27
C LEU A 404 -18.46 22.18 -18.44
N ARG A 405 -19.21 21.09 -18.58
CA ARG A 405 -18.65 19.74 -18.76
C ARG A 405 -17.87 19.60 -20.08
N ARG A 406 -18.37 20.15 -21.18
CA ARG A 406 -17.66 20.17 -22.48
C ARG A 406 -16.36 20.99 -22.40
N ALA A 407 -16.32 21.97 -21.52
CA ALA A 407 -15.11 22.75 -21.24
C ALA A 407 -14.14 22.06 -20.25
N GLY A 408 -14.40 20.80 -19.84
CA GLY A 408 -13.57 20.05 -18.90
C GLY A 408 -13.81 20.39 -17.42
N ILE A 409 -14.85 21.20 -17.11
CA ILE A 409 -15.18 21.60 -15.74
C ILE A 409 -16.17 20.60 -15.14
N ARG A 410 -15.82 20.02 -13.99
CA ARG A 410 -16.72 19.16 -13.23
C ARG A 410 -17.92 19.96 -12.72
N ALA A 411 -19.12 19.65 -13.20
CA ALA A 411 -20.33 20.41 -12.87
C ALA A 411 -21.57 19.52 -12.73
N GLU A 412 -22.50 19.94 -11.89
CA GLU A 412 -23.80 19.28 -11.68
C GLU A 412 -24.92 20.29 -11.51
N VAL A 413 -26.14 19.89 -11.87
CA VAL A 413 -27.33 20.65 -11.55
C VAL A 413 -27.93 20.16 -10.23
N TYR A 414 -28.49 21.04 -9.44
CA TYR A 414 -29.18 20.66 -8.22
C TYR A 414 -30.46 19.89 -8.53
N LEU A 415 -30.53 18.64 -8.10
CA LEU A 415 -31.69 17.76 -8.34
C LEU A 415 -32.60 17.57 -7.12
N GLY A 416 -32.32 18.27 -6.03
CA GLY A 416 -33.14 18.24 -4.82
C GLY A 416 -34.43 19.08 -4.95
N ASN A 417 -35.08 19.38 -3.82
CA ASN A 417 -36.25 20.25 -3.82
C ASN A 417 -35.85 21.73 -3.99
N PRO A 418 -36.17 22.41 -5.08
CA PRO A 418 -35.71 23.76 -5.38
C PRO A 418 -36.43 24.88 -4.58
N LYS A 419 -37.51 24.55 -3.85
CA LYS A 419 -38.32 25.55 -3.13
C LYS A 419 -37.55 26.44 -2.11
N ASN A 420 -36.37 25.98 -1.68
CA ASN A 420 -35.56 26.71 -0.71
C ASN A 420 -34.13 26.85 -1.26
N PHE A 421 -33.80 28.05 -1.72
CA PHE A 421 -32.48 28.40 -2.24
C PHE A 421 -31.35 28.17 -1.22
N GLY A 422 -31.58 28.47 0.06
CA GLY A 422 -30.59 28.22 1.11
C GLY A 422 -30.20 26.75 1.24
N ASN A 423 -31.13 25.83 0.96
CA ASN A 423 -30.81 24.39 0.95
C ASN A 423 -29.92 23.98 -0.26
N GLN A 424 -30.03 24.68 -1.38
CA GLN A 424 -29.18 24.44 -2.55
C GLN A 424 -27.74 24.89 -2.27
N LEU A 425 -27.56 26.03 -1.60
CA LEU A 425 -26.24 26.49 -1.18
C LEU A 425 -25.65 25.58 -0.08
N LYS A 426 -26.43 25.12 0.88
CA LYS A 426 -25.99 24.11 1.86
C LYS A 426 -25.61 22.79 1.21
N TYR A 427 -26.28 22.40 0.12
CA TYR A 427 -25.91 21.26 -0.67
C TYR A 427 -24.57 21.49 -1.36
N ALA A 428 -24.37 22.64 -2.02
CA ALA A 428 -23.11 22.99 -2.66
C ALA A 428 -21.96 23.00 -1.64
N ASP A 429 -22.17 23.57 -0.47
CA ASP A 429 -21.20 23.57 0.64
C ASP A 429 -20.86 22.14 1.10
N LYS A 430 -21.87 21.32 1.36
CA LYS A 430 -21.67 19.90 1.72
C LYS A 430 -20.95 19.10 0.63
N ARG A 431 -21.12 19.48 -0.65
CA ARG A 431 -20.43 18.93 -1.80
C ARG A 431 -18.99 19.48 -1.93
N GLN A 432 -18.59 20.43 -1.08
CA GLN A 432 -17.32 21.16 -1.19
C GLN A 432 -17.16 21.82 -2.56
N SER A 433 -18.27 22.34 -3.10
CA SER A 433 -18.30 22.99 -4.40
C SER A 433 -17.53 24.30 -4.35
N PRO A 434 -16.61 24.56 -5.30
CA PRO A 434 -15.86 25.80 -5.36
C PRO A 434 -16.74 26.97 -5.80
N VAL A 435 -17.74 26.69 -6.63
CA VAL A 435 -18.58 27.69 -7.29
C VAL A 435 -20.03 27.23 -7.34
N ALA A 436 -20.97 28.15 -7.09
CA ALA A 436 -22.38 28.01 -7.41
C ALA A 436 -22.79 28.98 -8.52
N VAL A 437 -23.53 28.48 -9.52
CA VAL A 437 -24.11 29.28 -10.61
C VAL A 437 -25.60 29.46 -10.35
N ILE A 438 -26.07 30.69 -10.47
CA ILE A 438 -27.44 31.08 -10.15
C ILE A 438 -28.02 31.84 -11.36
N GLU A 439 -29.19 31.42 -11.84
CA GLU A 439 -29.96 32.12 -12.86
C GLU A 439 -31.44 32.06 -12.50
N GLY A 440 -31.99 33.19 -12.02
CA GLY A 440 -33.41 33.38 -11.83
C GLY A 440 -34.09 33.90 -13.10
N GLU A 441 -35.32 34.37 -12.98
CA GLU A 441 -36.09 34.93 -14.08
C GLU A 441 -35.52 36.29 -14.51
N ASP A 442 -35.11 37.13 -13.54
CA ASP A 442 -34.50 38.44 -13.81
C ASP A 442 -33.15 38.34 -14.51
N GLU A 443 -32.28 37.42 -14.07
CA GLU A 443 -31.00 37.19 -14.69
C GLU A 443 -31.17 36.71 -16.15
N LYS A 444 -32.09 35.77 -16.38
CA LYS A 444 -32.41 35.31 -17.74
C LYS A 444 -32.93 36.44 -18.64
N ALA A 445 -33.84 37.26 -18.14
CA ALA A 445 -34.37 38.37 -18.91
C ALA A 445 -33.29 39.38 -19.34
N ARG A 446 -32.24 39.53 -18.52
CA ARG A 446 -31.06 40.40 -18.82
C ARG A 446 -29.95 39.69 -19.55
N GLY A 447 -30.04 38.36 -19.77
CA GLY A 447 -29.01 37.54 -20.42
C GLY A 447 -27.74 37.41 -19.58
N VAL A 448 -27.85 37.39 -18.26
CA VAL A 448 -26.75 37.28 -17.29
C VAL A 448 -26.89 36.06 -16.40
N VAL A 449 -25.83 35.69 -15.71
CA VAL A 449 -25.81 34.71 -14.62
C VAL A 449 -25.06 35.29 -13.41
N GLN A 450 -25.43 34.86 -12.23
CA GLN A 450 -24.69 35.14 -11.00
C GLN A 450 -23.77 33.95 -10.73
N ILE A 451 -22.49 34.20 -10.49
CA ILE A 451 -21.49 33.21 -10.15
C ILE A 451 -21.02 33.51 -8.73
N LYS A 452 -21.24 32.59 -7.83
CA LYS A 452 -20.83 32.72 -6.44
C LYS A 452 -19.61 31.87 -6.16
N ASP A 453 -18.49 32.51 -5.81
CA ASP A 453 -17.29 31.86 -5.29
C ASP A 453 -17.54 31.46 -3.82
N LEU A 454 -17.67 30.15 -3.59
CA LEU A 454 -18.01 29.63 -2.27
C LEU A 454 -16.78 29.55 -1.35
N ILE A 455 -15.58 29.38 -1.92
CA ILE A 455 -14.32 29.33 -1.16
C ILE A 455 -13.98 30.74 -0.65
N LEU A 456 -13.98 31.74 -1.54
CA LEU A 456 -13.76 33.13 -1.16
C LEU A 456 -14.83 33.60 -0.16
N GLY A 457 -16.10 33.20 -0.38
CA GLY A 457 -17.19 33.53 0.53
C GLY A 457 -17.00 32.97 1.94
N ALA A 458 -16.49 31.75 2.07
CA ALA A 458 -16.16 31.13 3.35
C ALA A 458 -14.99 31.85 4.05
N GLN A 459 -13.90 32.15 3.32
CA GLN A 459 -12.75 32.90 3.84
C GLN A 459 -13.13 34.29 4.36
N ILE A 460 -13.98 34.99 3.62
CA ILE A 460 -14.49 36.30 4.02
C ILE A 460 -15.34 36.19 5.30
N ALA A 461 -16.17 35.14 5.40
CA ALA A 461 -17.00 34.93 6.59
C ALA A 461 -16.20 34.64 7.88
N GLU A 462 -15.01 34.05 7.75
CA GLU A 462 -14.12 33.71 8.88
C GLU A 462 -13.24 34.89 9.34
N SER A 463 -12.85 35.82 8.46
CA SER A 463 -11.76 36.75 8.72
C SER A 463 -12.07 38.22 8.54
N ALA A 464 -13.19 38.61 7.88
CA ALA A 464 -13.43 39.97 7.47
C ALA A 464 -14.38 40.77 8.38
N THR A 465 -14.09 42.05 8.53
CA THR A 465 -15.02 43.05 9.07
C THR A 465 -16.16 43.36 8.08
N LEU A 466 -17.24 43.91 8.55
CA LEU A 466 -18.42 44.26 7.71
C LEU A 466 -18.10 45.20 6.52
N GLU A 467 -17.01 45.97 6.61
CA GLU A 467 -16.55 46.89 5.56
C GLU A 467 -15.75 46.14 4.45
N GLU A 468 -14.86 45.23 4.83
CA GLU A 468 -14.10 44.39 3.90
C GLU A 468 -15.00 43.42 3.11
N TRP A 469 -16.12 42.99 3.71
CA TRP A 469 -17.13 42.16 3.06
C TRP A 469 -17.78 42.86 1.85
N LYS A 470 -17.91 44.20 1.90
CA LYS A 470 -18.47 45.00 0.81
C LYS A 470 -17.49 45.27 -0.33
N GLU A 471 -16.19 45.26 -0.05
CA GLU A 471 -15.15 45.54 -1.05
C GLU A 471 -14.68 44.28 -1.84
N ARG A 472 -14.96 43.08 -1.37
CA ARG A 472 -14.62 41.81 -2.03
C ARG A 472 -15.86 40.95 -2.24
N PRO A 473 -16.67 41.21 -3.24
CA PRO A 473 -17.88 40.45 -3.48
C PRO A 473 -17.49 39.01 -3.89
N SER A 474 -18.00 38.03 -3.16
CA SER A 474 -17.88 36.60 -3.53
C SER A 474 -18.91 36.18 -4.58
N GLN A 475 -19.68 37.14 -5.11
CA GLN A 475 -20.70 36.90 -6.12
C GLN A 475 -20.56 37.91 -7.27
N PHE A 476 -20.48 37.38 -8.48
CA PHE A 476 -20.20 38.13 -9.70
C PHE A 476 -21.35 37.98 -10.68
N GLU A 477 -21.84 39.08 -11.23
CA GLU A 477 -22.76 39.06 -12.35
C GLU A 477 -21.97 39.11 -13.66
N VAL A 478 -22.20 38.15 -14.55
CA VAL A 478 -21.53 38.10 -15.87
C VAL A 478 -22.54 37.78 -16.96
N PRO A 479 -22.27 38.22 -18.21
CA PRO A 479 -23.06 37.78 -19.35
C PRO A 479 -23.14 36.25 -19.41
N ARG A 480 -24.30 35.72 -19.76
CA ARG A 480 -24.53 34.25 -19.85
C ARG A 480 -23.51 33.58 -20.78
N ALA A 481 -23.07 34.27 -21.84
CA ALA A 481 -22.06 33.76 -22.76
C ALA A 481 -20.68 33.58 -22.11
N ASP A 482 -20.37 34.30 -21.05
CA ASP A 482 -19.07 34.31 -20.38
C ASP A 482 -19.04 33.32 -19.19
N LEU A 483 -20.10 32.53 -18.97
CA LEU A 483 -20.22 31.57 -17.87
C LEU A 483 -18.97 30.69 -17.72
N VAL A 484 -18.57 30.03 -18.81
CA VAL A 484 -17.44 29.07 -18.78
C VAL A 484 -16.11 29.77 -18.50
N ALA A 485 -15.89 30.95 -19.12
CA ALA A 485 -14.66 31.73 -18.94
C ALA A 485 -14.52 32.20 -17.49
N LYS A 486 -15.60 32.72 -16.89
CA LYS A 486 -15.55 33.22 -15.52
C LYS A 486 -15.43 32.10 -14.48
N VAL A 487 -16.12 31.00 -14.69
CA VAL A 487 -15.97 29.83 -13.79
C VAL A 487 -14.53 29.31 -13.83
N ARG A 488 -13.93 29.21 -15.02
CA ARG A 488 -12.52 28.80 -15.17
C ARG A 488 -11.57 29.76 -14.47
N GLU A 489 -11.74 31.08 -14.66
CA GLU A 489 -10.94 32.10 -14.00
C GLU A 489 -10.97 31.94 -12.45
N ILE A 490 -12.13 31.66 -11.88
CA ILE A 490 -12.27 31.46 -10.44
C ILE A 490 -11.58 30.17 -9.98
N LEU A 491 -11.77 29.05 -10.73
CA LEU A 491 -11.14 27.78 -10.41
C LEU A 491 -9.61 27.84 -10.50
N ASP A 492 -9.08 28.50 -11.55
CA ASP A 492 -7.64 28.70 -11.73
C ASP A 492 -7.07 29.57 -10.58
N GLY A 493 -7.79 30.59 -10.16
CA GLY A 493 -7.42 31.44 -9.02
C GLY A 493 -7.46 30.74 -7.66
N GLN A 494 -8.22 29.66 -7.55
CA GLN A 494 -8.30 28.83 -6.34
C GLN A 494 -7.27 27.70 -6.33
N GLY A 495 -6.55 27.47 -7.45
CA GLY A 495 -5.63 26.37 -7.62
C GLY A 495 -6.32 24.99 -7.74
N ALA A 496 -7.55 24.98 -8.23
CA ALA A 496 -8.45 23.81 -8.28
C ALA A 496 -8.49 23.15 -9.66
#